data_5dc136e54384e3f9e728e3d2837b1719
#
_entry.id   5dc136e54384e3f9e728e3d2837b1719
#
_cell.length_a   1.000
_cell.length_b   1.000
_cell.length_c   1.000
_cell.angle_alpha   90.00
_cell.angle_beta   90.00
_cell.angle_gamma   90.00
#
_symmetry.space_group_name_H-M   'P 1'
#
loop_
_entity.id
_entity.type
_entity.pdbx_description
1 polymer ?
#
loop_
_entity_poly.entity_id
_entity_poly.type
_entity_poly.pdbx_seq_one_letter_code
_entity_poly.pdbx_strand_id
1 'polypeptide(L)'
;MRSSSRCYCAPEKDPYDYWLSEYEDGLTMAQCDEFFATLREHIVPLLRKIKAQPQLDDAMLHGHFPEEKQAQLSDYLMRTMGLDLDHVGLATTEHPFTTSLGSHFDERITTHYLEDNFASSMFSVIHEGGHALYDTGSADDLAYTVLDGGVSMGIHESQSRFYENLLGRSRAFTGFVFPKLCELFPELAGHTAEEFYRAINKAEPSLIRTEADEVTYSLHVMVRYELEKRVMHGELKVHDLPAEWDRLYK
;
A
#
# COMPACT_ATOMS: atom_id res chain seq x y z
N MET A 1 12.58 6.35 -23.69
CA MET A 1 13.72 6.49 -22.75
C MET A 1 14.14 5.17 -22.12
N ARG A 2 13.22 4.31 -21.59
CA ARG A 2 13.57 3.07 -20.88
C ARG A 2 14.22 1.99 -21.77
N SER A 3 13.86 1.87 -23.04
CA SER A 3 14.48 0.89 -23.95
C SER A 3 15.95 1.20 -24.31
N SER A 4 16.42 2.44 -24.13
CA SER A 4 17.80 2.81 -24.42
C SER A 4 18.81 2.34 -23.35
N SER A 5 18.40 2.25 -22.08
CA SER A 5 19.26 1.78 -20.98
C SER A 5 19.67 0.32 -21.19
N ARG A 6 18.76 -0.52 -21.70
CA ARG A 6 19.05 -1.92 -22.05
C ARG A 6 20.21 -2.07 -23.03
N CYS A 7 20.27 -1.20 -24.05
CA CYS A 7 21.32 -1.28 -25.07
C CYS A 7 22.74 -1.12 -24.50
N TYR A 8 22.85 -0.45 -23.36
CA TYR A 8 24.15 -0.15 -22.74
C TYR A 8 24.51 -1.08 -21.60
N CYS A 9 23.52 -1.51 -20.80
CA CYS A 9 23.77 -2.25 -19.55
C CYS A 9 23.59 -3.76 -19.71
N ALA A 10 22.55 -4.22 -20.42
CA ALA A 10 22.25 -5.65 -20.60
C ALA A 10 21.52 -5.92 -21.92
N PRO A 11 22.25 -5.85 -23.06
CA PRO A 11 21.65 -5.97 -24.39
C PRO A 11 21.03 -7.35 -24.67
N GLU A 12 21.46 -8.38 -23.94
CA GLU A 12 20.97 -9.75 -24.08
C GLU A 12 19.68 -10.03 -23.31
N LYS A 13 19.33 -9.17 -22.35
CA LYS A 13 18.11 -9.35 -21.53
C LYS A 13 16.88 -8.77 -22.23
N ASP A 14 15.71 -9.35 -21.95
CA ASP A 14 14.45 -8.70 -22.28
C ASP A 14 14.35 -7.33 -21.59
N PRO A 15 13.82 -6.28 -22.26
CA PRO A 15 13.74 -4.94 -21.69
C PRO A 15 12.95 -4.88 -20.38
N TYR A 16 11.89 -5.69 -20.26
CA TYR A 16 11.06 -5.66 -19.08
C TYR A 16 11.66 -6.50 -17.93
N ASP A 17 12.28 -7.65 -18.24
CA ASP A 17 13.06 -8.42 -17.25
C ASP A 17 14.22 -7.58 -16.68
N TYR A 18 14.88 -6.77 -17.54
CA TYR A 18 15.91 -5.84 -17.07
C TYR A 18 15.32 -4.86 -16.02
N TRP A 19 14.17 -4.26 -16.31
CA TRP A 19 13.55 -3.30 -15.39
C TRP A 19 13.01 -3.95 -14.12
N LEU A 20 12.44 -5.13 -14.18
CA LEU A 20 12.01 -5.88 -13.01
C LEU A 20 13.20 -6.15 -12.06
N SER A 21 14.35 -6.53 -12.63
CA SER A 21 15.56 -6.84 -11.85
C SER A 21 16.23 -5.61 -11.22
N GLU A 22 15.92 -4.38 -11.67
CA GLU A 22 16.40 -3.15 -11.02
C GLU A 22 15.67 -2.86 -9.69
N TYR A 23 14.47 -3.40 -9.50
CA TYR A 23 13.66 -3.22 -8.29
C TYR A 23 13.68 -4.45 -7.38
N GLU A 24 13.84 -5.65 -7.97
CA GLU A 24 13.93 -6.92 -7.26
C GLU A 24 14.96 -7.80 -7.98
N ASP A 25 16.10 -8.03 -7.37
CA ASP A 25 17.22 -8.73 -8.01
C ASP A 25 16.82 -10.12 -8.51
N GLY A 26 17.03 -10.37 -9.79
CA GLY A 26 16.71 -11.63 -10.45
C GLY A 26 15.23 -11.88 -10.76
N LEU A 27 14.33 -10.94 -10.48
CA LEU A 27 12.91 -11.07 -10.86
C LEU A 27 12.73 -11.01 -12.37
N THR A 28 11.89 -11.91 -12.89
CA THR A 28 11.59 -12.05 -14.31
C THR A 28 10.09 -12.03 -14.59
N MET A 29 9.71 -11.69 -15.83
CA MET A 29 8.31 -11.82 -16.29
C MET A 29 7.76 -13.24 -16.14
N ALA A 30 8.57 -14.26 -16.38
CA ALA A 30 8.13 -15.65 -16.25
C ALA A 30 7.66 -15.95 -14.81
N GLN A 31 8.40 -15.46 -13.81
CA GLN A 31 8.01 -15.59 -12.39
C GLN A 31 6.76 -14.75 -12.07
N CYS A 32 6.67 -13.54 -12.59
CA CYS A 32 5.49 -12.69 -12.42
C CYS A 32 4.25 -13.31 -13.09
N ASP A 33 4.38 -13.86 -14.30
CA ASP A 33 3.30 -14.50 -15.04
C ASP A 33 2.75 -15.72 -14.27
N GLU A 34 3.62 -16.57 -13.73
CA GLU A 34 3.23 -17.74 -12.91
C GLU A 34 2.53 -17.27 -11.61
N PHE A 35 3.11 -16.31 -10.92
CA PHE A 35 2.56 -15.75 -9.68
C PHE A 35 1.17 -15.14 -9.90
N PHE A 36 1.02 -14.26 -10.90
CA PHE A 36 -0.26 -13.62 -11.19
C PHE A 36 -1.31 -14.58 -11.75
N ALA A 37 -0.90 -15.63 -12.51
CA ALA A 37 -1.83 -16.67 -12.94
C ALA A 37 -2.41 -17.41 -11.73
N THR A 38 -1.57 -17.80 -10.79
CA THR A 38 -1.98 -18.45 -9.53
C THR A 38 -2.90 -17.57 -8.70
N LEU A 39 -2.55 -16.29 -8.51
CA LEU A 39 -3.40 -15.35 -7.78
C LEU A 39 -4.78 -15.19 -8.46
N ARG A 40 -4.82 -15.04 -9.76
CA ARG A 40 -6.08 -14.89 -10.53
C ARG A 40 -6.97 -16.11 -10.38
N GLU A 41 -6.39 -17.30 -10.43
CA GLU A 41 -7.12 -18.57 -10.28
C GLU A 41 -7.85 -18.63 -8.92
N HIS A 42 -7.25 -18.09 -7.86
CA HIS A 42 -7.83 -18.14 -6.50
C HIS A 42 -8.66 -16.92 -6.15
N ILE A 43 -8.19 -15.71 -6.46
CA ILE A 43 -8.85 -14.46 -6.05
C ILE A 43 -10.16 -14.24 -6.81
N VAL A 44 -10.19 -14.46 -8.12
CA VAL A 44 -11.40 -14.19 -8.92
C VAL A 44 -12.61 -15.04 -8.49
N PRO A 45 -12.48 -16.37 -8.26
CA PRO A 45 -13.58 -17.15 -7.71
C PRO A 45 -13.98 -16.74 -6.28
N LEU A 46 -13.00 -16.36 -5.43
CA LEU A 46 -13.26 -15.87 -4.08
C LEU A 46 -14.08 -14.58 -4.13
N LEU A 47 -13.67 -13.61 -4.93
CA LEU A 47 -14.38 -12.34 -5.09
C LEU A 47 -15.82 -12.54 -5.58
N ARG A 48 -16.04 -13.47 -6.53
CA ARG A 48 -17.38 -13.82 -6.98
C ARG A 48 -18.25 -14.39 -5.85
N LYS A 49 -17.66 -15.22 -4.97
CA LYS A 49 -18.36 -15.76 -3.80
C LYS A 49 -18.70 -14.65 -2.80
N ILE A 50 -17.78 -13.72 -2.55
CA ILE A 50 -18.00 -12.57 -1.66
C ILE A 50 -19.13 -11.69 -2.20
N LYS A 51 -19.09 -11.34 -3.50
CA LYS A 51 -20.13 -10.52 -4.15
C LYS A 51 -21.53 -11.16 -4.13
N ALA A 52 -21.61 -12.47 -4.01
CA ALA A 52 -22.88 -13.19 -3.91
C ALA A 52 -23.46 -13.23 -2.48
N GLN A 53 -22.69 -12.76 -1.47
CA GLN A 53 -23.16 -12.65 -0.08
C GLN A 53 -23.73 -11.26 0.22
N PRO A 54 -24.54 -11.12 1.28
CA PRO A 54 -24.89 -9.80 1.81
C PRO A 54 -23.63 -9.00 2.11
N GLN A 55 -23.58 -7.76 1.61
CA GLN A 55 -22.41 -6.91 1.82
C GLN A 55 -22.36 -6.42 3.28
N LEU A 56 -21.12 -6.26 3.77
CA LEU A 56 -20.88 -5.70 5.10
C LEU A 56 -21.23 -4.21 5.12
N ASP A 57 -21.80 -3.75 6.22
CA ASP A 57 -22.03 -2.33 6.46
C ASP A 57 -20.73 -1.66 6.90
N ASP A 58 -20.36 -0.60 6.22
CA ASP A 58 -19.19 0.23 6.49
C ASP A 58 -19.56 1.71 6.69
N ALA A 59 -20.86 2.01 6.86
CA ALA A 59 -21.35 3.37 7.04
C ALA A 59 -20.67 4.13 8.19
N MET A 60 -20.23 3.42 9.22
CA MET A 60 -19.46 4.00 10.34
C MET A 60 -18.10 4.59 9.94
N LEU A 61 -17.55 4.21 8.80
CA LEU A 61 -16.29 4.77 8.28
C LEU A 61 -16.50 6.07 7.52
N HIS A 62 -17.76 6.40 7.18
CA HIS A 62 -18.15 7.54 6.36
C HIS A 62 -18.94 8.54 7.21
N GLY A 63 -18.49 9.79 7.27
CA GLY A 63 -19.11 10.80 8.12
C GLY A 63 -18.41 12.14 8.01
N HIS A 64 -18.26 12.82 9.13
CA HIS A 64 -17.46 14.04 9.21
C HIS A 64 -16.39 13.88 10.29
N PHE A 65 -15.16 13.65 9.86
CA PHE A 65 -14.00 13.40 10.71
C PHE A 65 -12.98 14.53 10.54
N PRO A 66 -12.98 15.53 11.41
CA PRO A 66 -12.13 16.71 11.25
C PRO A 66 -10.64 16.37 11.12
N GLU A 67 -9.94 17.05 10.22
CA GLU A 67 -8.51 16.85 9.95
C GLU A 67 -7.66 16.93 11.24
N GLU A 68 -7.97 17.88 12.14
CA GLU A 68 -7.27 18.00 13.43
C GLU A 68 -7.36 16.71 14.26
N LYS A 69 -8.49 16.01 14.23
CA LYS A 69 -8.69 14.76 14.95
C LYS A 69 -7.96 13.58 14.28
N GLN A 70 -7.94 13.58 12.98
CA GLN A 70 -7.15 12.62 12.21
C GLN A 70 -5.65 12.82 12.45
N ALA A 71 -5.16 14.07 12.56
CA ALA A 71 -3.78 14.35 12.91
C ALA A 71 -3.42 13.85 14.33
N GLN A 72 -4.34 14.00 15.30
CA GLN A 72 -4.16 13.43 16.65
C GLN A 72 -4.13 11.91 16.63
N LEU A 73 -4.93 11.26 15.77
CA LEU A 73 -4.90 9.82 15.55
C LEU A 73 -3.55 9.40 14.94
N SER A 74 -3.04 10.13 13.96
CA SER A 74 -1.76 9.86 13.32
C SER A 74 -0.60 9.90 14.33
N ASP A 75 -0.52 10.91 15.18
CA ASP A 75 0.49 10.99 16.26
C ASP A 75 0.37 9.80 17.22
N TYR A 76 -0.85 9.45 17.62
CA TYR A 76 -1.10 8.29 18.47
C TYR A 76 -0.63 6.98 17.83
N LEU A 77 -0.90 6.78 16.53
CA LEU A 77 -0.49 5.58 15.79
C LEU A 77 1.04 5.51 15.65
N MET A 78 1.70 6.60 15.27
CA MET A 78 3.16 6.65 15.17
C MET A 78 3.83 6.25 16.47
N ARG A 79 3.36 6.80 17.62
CA ARG A 79 3.86 6.41 18.94
C ARG A 79 3.54 4.96 19.31
N THR A 80 2.36 4.48 18.96
CA THR A 80 1.95 3.08 19.20
C THR A 80 2.80 2.11 18.42
N MET A 81 3.19 2.45 17.18
CA MET A 81 4.10 1.67 16.36
C MET A 81 5.55 1.70 16.86
N GLY A 82 5.89 2.63 17.76
CA GLY A 82 7.25 2.79 18.29
C GLY A 82 8.17 3.59 17.37
N LEU A 83 7.63 4.40 16.48
CA LEU A 83 8.43 5.32 15.66
C LEU A 83 9.09 6.37 16.55
N ASP A 84 10.38 6.60 16.33
CA ASP A 84 11.13 7.67 16.97
C ASP A 84 10.83 9.00 16.27
N LEU A 85 10.03 9.83 16.91
CA LEU A 85 9.58 11.11 16.33
C LEU A 85 10.68 12.18 16.25
N ASP A 86 11.86 11.94 16.83
CA ASP A 86 13.04 12.79 16.61
C ASP A 86 13.70 12.48 15.24
N HIS A 87 13.43 11.28 14.67
CA HIS A 87 13.95 10.84 13.39
C HIS A 87 12.87 10.67 12.31
N VAL A 88 11.59 10.55 12.68
CA VAL A 88 10.48 10.33 11.74
C VAL A 88 9.52 11.50 11.76
N GLY A 89 9.45 12.24 10.65
CA GLY A 89 8.52 13.35 10.47
C GLY A 89 7.26 12.94 9.69
N LEU A 90 6.11 13.56 10.02
CA LEU A 90 4.84 13.38 9.29
C LEU A 90 4.43 14.69 8.61
N ALA A 91 3.99 14.59 7.34
CA ALA A 91 3.41 15.69 6.57
C ALA A 91 2.18 15.19 5.77
N THR A 92 1.49 16.11 5.09
CA THR A 92 0.35 15.80 4.22
C THR A 92 0.71 15.93 2.75
N THR A 93 0.20 15.02 1.92
CA THR A 93 0.34 15.04 0.45
C THR A 93 -0.90 14.45 -0.21
N GLU A 94 -1.07 14.66 -1.51
CA GLU A 94 -2.14 14.01 -2.29
C GLU A 94 -1.97 12.49 -2.38
N HIS A 95 -0.74 12.01 -2.42
CA HIS A 95 -0.43 10.58 -2.45
C HIS A 95 0.58 10.28 -1.34
N PRO A 96 0.19 9.51 -0.32
CA PRO A 96 1.09 9.11 0.75
C PRO A 96 2.34 8.40 0.25
N PHE A 97 3.47 8.65 0.90
CA PHE A 97 4.75 8.00 0.63
C PHE A 97 5.69 8.12 1.81
N THR A 98 6.70 7.27 1.83
CA THR A 98 7.84 7.31 2.76
C THR A 98 9.12 7.60 1.99
N THR A 99 10.04 8.35 2.57
CA THR A 99 11.36 8.62 2.01
C THR A 99 12.38 8.96 3.09
N SER A 100 13.59 8.44 2.92
CA SER A 100 14.77 8.81 3.71
C SER A 100 15.43 10.05 3.11
N LEU A 101 15.83 10.99 3.94
CA LEU A 101 16.59 12.17 3.52
C LEU A 101 18.06 12.05 3.95
N GLY A 102 18.85 11.34 3.17
CA GLY A 102 20.29 11.18 3.36
C GLY A 102 20.69 9.95 4.17
N SER A 103 19.92 9.52 5.16
CA SER A 103 20.11 8.27 5.91
C SER A 103 18.84 7.91 6.69
N HIS A 104 18.84 6.73 7.30
CA HIS A 104 17.75 6.24 8.17
C HIS A 104 17.53 7.10 9.44
N PHE A 105 18.36 8.11 9.71
CA PHE A 105 18.12 9.07 10.80
C PHE A 105 17.18 10.22 10.43
N ASP A 106 16.76 10.36 9.18
CA ASP A 106 15.80 11.38 8.74
C ASP A 106 14.78 10.75 7.79
N GLU A 107 13.76 10.11 8.37
CA GLU A 107 12.65 9.51 7.65
C GLU A 107 11.47 10.47 7.57
N ARG A 108 10.81 10.49 6.41
CA ARG A 108 9.65 11.34 6.17
C ARG A 108 8.51 10.48 5.65
N ILE A 109 7.45 10.37 6.47
CA ILE A 109 6.19 9.75 6.05
C ILE A 109 5.16 10.82 5.73
N THR A 110 4.25 10.51 4.83
CA THR A 110 3.16 11.42 4.48
C THR A 110 1.82 10.71 4.52
N THR A 111 0.76 11.48 4.72
CA THR A 111 -0.62 10.99 4.70
C THR A 111 -1.53 11.97 3.99
N HIS A 112 -2.79 11.59 3.76
CA HIS A 112 -3.83 12.44 3.24
C HIS A 112 -5.07 12.36 4.14
N TYR A 113 -5.53 13.49 4.66
CA TYR A 113 -6.72 13.55 5.50
C TYR A 113 -7.97 13.78 4.66
N LEU A 114 -8.87 12.79 4.65
CA LEU A 114 -10.18 12.89 4.04
C LEU A 114 -11.21 13.10 5.16
N GLU A 115 -11.91 14.24 5.16
CA GLU A 115 -12.89 14.54 6.23
C GLU A 115 -14.09 13.60 6.23
N ASP A 116 -14.34 12.90 5.15
CA ASP A 116 -15.43 11.93 5.00
C ASP A 116 -15.01 10.47 5.24
N ASN A 117 -13.69 10.21 5.43
CA ASN A 117 -13.17 8.86 5.63
C ASN A 117 -11.84 8.85 6.42
N PHE A 118 -11.90 8.80 7.73
CA PHE A 118 -10.70 8.75 8.58
C PHE A 118 -9.88 7.46 8.40
N ALA A 119 -10.48 6.37 7.95
CA ALA A 119 -9.78 5.10 7.79
C ALA A 119 -8.69 5.18 6.71
N SER A 120 -8.86 6.04 5.68
CA SER A 120 -7.84 6.28 4.66
C SER A 120 -6.54 6.79 5.30
N SER A 121 -6.58 7.87 6.07
CA SER A 121 -5.40 8.41 6.75
C SER A 121 -4.84 7.46 7.82
N MET A 122 -5.71 6.75 8.57
CA MET A 122 -5.32 5.78 9.58
C MET A 122 -4.44 4.68 8.97
N PHE A 123 -4.90 4.04 7.90
CA PHE A 123 -4.15 2.95 7.26
C PHE A 123 -2.96 3.44 6.46
N SER A 124 -3.02 4.63 5.89
CA SER A 124 -1.88 5.30 5.27
C SER A 124 -0.74 5.49 6.28
N VAL A 125 -0.99 6.04 7.48
CA VAL A 125 0.03 6.21 8.51
C VAL A 125 0.60 4.89 9.00
N ILE A 126 -0.21 3.84 9.12
CA ILE A 126 0.27 2.51 9.50
C ILE A 126 1.15 1.91 8.40
N HIS A 127 0.77 2.06 7.14
CA HIS A 127 1.51 1.59 5.98
C HIS A 127 2.87 2.30 5.87
N GLU A 128 2.85 3.62 5.81
CA GLU A 128 4.06 4.44 5.69
C GLU A 128 4.96 4.32 6.92
N GLY A 129 4.36 4.20 8.11
CA GLY A 129 5.08 3.87 9.33
C GLY A 129 5.76 2.51 9.30
N GLY A 130 5.19 1.53 8.59
CA GLY A 130 5.81 0.22 8.35
C GLY A 130 7.07 0.33 7.48
N HIS A 131 7.06 1.16 6.44
CA HIS A 131 8.23 1.51 5.66
C HIS A 131 9.31 2.21 6.50
N ALA A 132 8.91 3.22 7.29
CA ALA A 132 9.83 3.96 8.14
C ALA A 132 10.48 3.07 9.22
N LEU A 133 9.72 2.14 9.83
CA LEU A 133 10.30 1.16 10.78
C LEU A 133 11.32 0.23 10.13
N TYR A 134 11.14 -0.08 8.86
CA TYR A 134 12.09 -0.91 8.12
C TYR A 134 13.38 -0.15 7.86
N ASP A 135 13.31 1.08 7.37
CA ASP A 135 14.47 1.92 7.09
C ASP A 135 15.23 2.30 8.36
N THR A 136 14.53 2.77 9.39
CA THR A 136 15.14 3.11 10.70
C THR A 136 15.72 1.90 11.45
N GLY A 137 15.41 0.68 10.99
CA GLY A 137 16.03 -0.56 11.46
C GLY A 137 17.41 -0.85 10.89
N SER A 138 17.92 -0.04 9.96
CA SER A 138 19.29 -0.16 9.45
C SER A 138 20.33 0.07 10.55
N ALA A 139 21.48 -0.59 10.43
CA ALA A 139 22.55 -0.42 11.40
C ALA A 139 23.26 0.94 11.21
N ASP A 140 23.55 1.64 12.32
CA ASP A 140 24.09 3.00 12.29
C ASP A 140 25.44 3.12 11.53
N ASP A 141 26.24 2.06 11.51
CA ASP A 141 27.51 2.03 10.78
C ASP A 141 27.34 1.91 9.27
N LEU A 142 26.12 1.63 8.78
CA LEU A 142 25.77 1.66 7.38
C LEU A 142 25.27 3.03 6.90
N ALA A 143 24.95 3.94 7.82
CA ALA A 143 24.45 5.27 7.49
C ALA A 143 25.35 5.99 6.48
N TYR A 144 24.73 6.65 5.50
CA TYR A 144 25.41 7.36 4.41
C TYR A 144 26.23 6.46 3.45
N THR A 145 26.04 5.15 3.50
CA THR A 145 26.61 4.21 2.52
C THR A 145 25.53 3.70 1.56
N VAL A 146 25.94 3.01 0.51
CA VAL A 146 25.02 2.36 -0.45
C VAL A 146 24.32 1.12 0.14
N LEU A 147 24.64 0.74 1.37
CA LEU A 147 24.03 -0.38 2.09
C LEU A 147 23.04 0.08 3.15
N ASP A 148 22.82 1.41 3.32
CA ASP A 148 21.81 1.97 4.18
C ASP A 148 20.42 1.83 3.52
N GLY A 149 19.41 1.44 4.31
CA GLY A 149 18.03 1.26 3.83
C GLY A 149 17.65 -0.17 3.48
N GLY A 150 16.49 -0.31 2.83
CA GLY A 150 15.91 -1.60 2.52
C GLY A 150 16.64 -2.36 1.39
N VAL A 151 16.64 -3.70 1.46
CA VAL A 151 17.37 -4.57 0.50
C VAL A 151 16.68 -4.67 -0.87
N SER A 152 15.36 -4.50 -0.94
CA SER A 152 14.60 -4.53 -2.19
C SER A 152 13.23 -3.87 -2.02
N MET A 153 12.61 -3.50 -3.15
CA MET A 153 11.25 -2.93 -3.14
C MET A 153 10.21 -3.94 -2.66
N GLY A 154 10.37 -5.21 -2.97
CA GLY A 154 9.46 -6.28 -2.52
C GLY A 154 9.48 -6.47 -1.01
N ILE A 155 10.66 -6.48 -0.39
CA ILE A 155 10.78 -6.56 1.07
C ILE A 155 10.30 -5.27 1.75
N HIS A 156 10.56 -4.11 1.15
CA HIS A 156 10.08 -2.82 1.66
C HIS A 156 8.54 -2.79 1.73
N GLU A 157 7.86 -3.15 0.64
CA GLU A 157 6.39 -3.25 0.61
C GLU A 157 5.87 -4.39 1.51
N SER A 158 6.64 -5.47 1.69
CA SER A 158 6.28 -6.54 2.64
C SER A 158 6.19 -6.03 4.08
N GLN A 159 7.06 -5.10 4.48
CA GLN A 159 7.02 -4.49 5.81
C GLN A 159 5.80 -3.59 5.98
N SER A 160 5.53 -2.71 5.02
CA SER A 160 4.34 -1.85 5.07
C SER A 160 3.04 -2.67 5.11
N ARG A 161 2.94 -3.71 4.28
CA ARG A 161 1.77 -4.59 4.25
C ARG A 161 1.65 -5.47 5.50
N PHE A 162 2.75 -5.85 6.12
CA PHE A 162 2.72 -6.53 7.41
C PHE A 162 2.04 -5.66 8.47
N TYR A 163 2.45 -4.39 8.57
CA TYR A 163 1.86 -3.47 9.55
C TYR A 163 0.41 -3.09 9.18
N GLU A 164 0.13 -2.79 7.94
CA GLU A 164 -1.22 -2.41 7.50
C GLU A 164 -2.19 -3.59 7.56
N ASN A 165 -1.89 -4.68 6.84
CA ASN A 165 -2.87 -5.76 6.62
C ASN A 165 -2.86 -6.78 7.75
N LEU A 166 -1.68 -7.28 8.16
CA LEU A 166 -1.62 -8.36 9.14
C LEU A 166 -1.81 -7.87 10.58
N LEU A 167 -1.27 -6.70 10.94
CA LEU A 167 -1.44 -6.11 12.25
C LEU A 167 -2.63 -5.14 12.28
N GLY A 168 -2.61 -4.09 11.49
CA GLY A 168 -3.56 -2.97 11.53
C GLY A 168 -5.01 -3.37 11.29
N ARG A 169 -5.25 -4.34 10.40
CA ARG A 169 -6.58 -4.87 10.11
C ARG A 169 -6.97 -6.09 10.96
N SER A 170 -6.13 -6.49 11.94
CA SER A 170 -6.43 -7.62 12.81
C SER A 170 -7.47 -7.28 13.88
N ARG A 171 -8.21 -8.31 14.36
CA ARG A 171 -9.13 -8.13 15.51
C ARG A 171 -8.44 -7.65 16.77
N ALA A 172 -7.20 -8.10 17.01
CA ALA A 172 -6.44 -7.70 18.17
C ALA A 172 -6.14 -6.20 18.15
N PHE A 173 -5.63 -5.71 17.04
CA PHE A 173 -5.30 -4.30 16.89
C PHE A 173 -6.56 -3.42 16.86
N THR A 174 -7.61 -3.82 16.14
CA THR A 174 -8.87 -3.07 16.11
C THR A 174 -9.50 -2.99 17.51
N GLY A 175 -9.47 -4.07 18.29
CA GLY A 175 -9.92 -4.03 19.69
C GLY A 175 -9.08 -3.11 20.57
N PHE A 176 -7.77 -3.02 20.30
CA PHE A 176 -6.86 -2.12 21.01
C PHE A 176 -7.07 -0.64 20.66
N VAL A 177 -7.20 -0.32 19.35
CA VAL A 177 -7.29 1.07 18.91
C VAL A 177 -8.70 1.67 19.05
N PHE A 178 -9.75 0.86 19.03
CA PHE A 178 -11.14 1.30 18.99
C PHE A 178 -11.54 2.26 20.13
N PRO A 179 -11.13 2.05 21.41
CA PRO A 179 -11.40 3.02 22.47
C PRO A 179 -10.82 4.41 22.16
N LYS A 180 -9.62 4.48 21.56
CA LYS A 180 -9.00 5.76 21.14
C LYS A 180 -9.75 6.39 19.96
N LEU A 181 -10.25 5.58 19.04
CA LEU A 181 -11.11 6.08 17.94
C LEU A 181 -12.40 6.71 18.50
N CYS A 182 -13.07 6.07 19.47
CA CYS A 182 -14.27 6.63 20.11
C CYS A 182 -13.98 7.91 20.92
N GLU A 183 -12.78 8.04 21.50
CA GLU A 183 -12.36 9.29 22.17
C GLU A 183 -12.21 10.44 21.18
N LEU A 184 -11.60 10.19 20.02
CA LEU A 184 -11.36 11.21 18.99
C LEU A 184 -12.60 11.50 18.16
N PHE A 185 -13.37 10.46 17.85
CA PHE A 185 -14.57 10.49 17.00
C PHE A 185 -15.78 9.96 17.77
N PRO A 186 -16.49 10.84 18.51
CA PRO A 186 -17.65 10.44 19.34
C PRO A 186 -18.76 9.76 18.55
N GLU A 187 -18.83 9.97 17.24
CA GLU A 187 -19.78 9.33 16.31
C GLU A 187 -19.64 7.80 16.35
N LEU A 188 -18.45 7.29 16.66
CA LEU A 188 -18.18 5.86 16.76
C LEU A 188 -18.63 5.24 18.07
N ALA A 189 -18.97 6.02 19.10
CA ALA A 189 -19.31 5.52 20.43
C ALA A 189 -20.56 4.62 20.48
N GLY A 190 -21.40 4.66 19.42
CA GLY A 190 -22.57 3.77 19.26
C GLY A 190 -22.23 2.38 18.68
N HIS A 191 -21.00 2.17 18.25
CA HIS A 191 -20.53 0.96 17.59
C HIS A 191 -19.60 0.13 18.47
N THR A 192 -19.27 -1.06 17.99
CA THR A 192 -18.36 -1.99 18.65
C THR A 192 -17.06 -2.17 17.85
N ALA A 193 -16.01 -2.60 18.54
CA ALA A 193 -14.73 -2.93 17.85
C ALA A 193 -14.90 -4.07 16.83
N GLU A 194 -15.85 -4.98 17.03
CA GLU A 194 -16.14 -6.04 16.06
C GLU A 194 -16.83 -5.50 14.80
N GLU A 195 -17.74 -4.54 14.94
CA GLU A 195 -18.35 -3.85 13.79
C GLU A 195 -17.29 -3.08 13.01
N PHE A 196 -16.40 -2.35 13.71
CA PHE A 196 -15.27 -1.66 13.10
C PHE A 196 -14.36 -2.64 12.36
N TYR A 197 -13.96 -3.77 13.01
CA TYR A 197 -13.17 -4.81 12.38
C TYR A 197 -13.81 -5.32 11.09
N ARG A 198 -15.12 -5.54 11.08
CA ARG A 198 -15.85 -6.01 9.89
C ARG A 198 -15.90 -4.95 8.80
N ALA A 199 -16.13 -3.69 9.17
CA ALA A 199 -16.21 -2.57 8.23
C ALA A 199 -14.89 -2.37 7.47
N ILE A 200 -13.75 -2.33 8.16
CA ILE A 200 -12.42 -2.14 7.54
C ILE A 200 -11.91 -3.34 6.75
N ASN A 201 -12.52 -4.52 6.92
CA ASN A 201 -12.20 -5.74 6.17
C ASN A 201 -13.28 -6.08 5.13
N LYS A 202 -14.14 -5.13 4.75
CA LYS A 202 -15.06 -5.26 3.63
C LYS A 202 -14.27 -5.42 2.34
N ALA A 203 -14.64 -6.42 1.52
CA ALA A 203 -14.02 -6.63 0.22
C ALA A 203 -14.98 -6.21 -0.89
N GLU A 204 -14.65 -5.12 -1.58
CA GLU A 204 -15.46 -4.53 -2.64
C GLU A 204 -14.57 -3.99 -3.77
N PRO A 205 -14.79 -4.40 -5.03
CA PRO A 205 -14.03 -3.86 -6.15
C PRO A 205 -14.19 -2.35 -6.27
N SER A 206 -13.07 -1.65 -6.38
CA SER A 206 -13.01 -0.20 -6.58
C SER A 206 -12.11 0.15 -7.78
N LEU A 207 -12.10 1.42 -8.18
CA LEU A 207 -11.24 1.90 -9.26
C LEU A 207 -9.93 2.52 -8.74
N ILE A 208 -9.83 2.74 -7.43
CA ILE A 208 -8.69 3.41 -6.80
C ILE A 208 -7.82 2.38 -6.10
N ARG A 209 -6.60 2.18 -6.60
CA ARG A 209 -5.67 1.18 -6.06
C ARG A 209 -5.31 1.42 -4.59
N THR A 210 -5.06 2.65 -4.22
CA THR A 210 -4.64 3.02 -2.86
C THR A 210 -5.71 2.78 -1.80
N GLU A 211 -6.98 2.78 -2.21
CA GLU A 211 -8.14 2.50 -1.36
C GLU A 211 -8.65 1.06 -1.51
N ALA A 212 -7.96 0.22 -2.31
CA ALA A 212 -8.40 -1.14 -2.55
C ALA A 212 -8.20 -2.02 -1.31
N ASP A 213 -9.19 -2.88 -1.05
CA ASP A 213 -9.13 -3.89 0.00
C ASP A 213 -8.08 -4.98 -0.28
N GLU A 214 -7.74 -5.78 0.74
CA GLU A 214 -6.71 -6.81 0.66
C GLU A 214 -6.98 -7.85 -0.44
N VAL A 215 -8.26 -8.19 -0.72
CA VAL A 215 -8.63 -9.18 -1.73
C VAL A 215 -8.47 -8.61 -3.15
N THR A 216 -8.87 -7.34 -3.36
CA THR A 216 -8.88 -6.74 -4.70
C THR A 216 -7.60 -6.01 -5.07
N TYR A 217 -6.75 -5.66 -4.12
CA TYR A 217 -5.50 -4.93 -4.37
C TYR A 217 -4.62 -5.59 -5.44
N SER A 218 -4.42 -6.90 -5.35
CA SER A 218 -3.58 -7.65 -6.30
C SER A 218 -4.09 -7.57 -7.74
N LEU A 219 -5.41 -7.43 -7.95
CA LEU A 219 -5.99 -7.27 -9.29
C LEU A 219 -5.57 -5.94 -9.93
N HIS A 220 -5.46 -4.88 -9.13
CA HIS A 220 -4.95 -3.60 -9.63
C HIS A 220 -3.48 -3.68 -10.06
N VAL A 221 -2.66 -4.46 -9.36
CA VAL A 221 -1.26 -4.71 -9.73
C VAL A 221 -1.18 -5.53 -11.02
N MET A 222 -2.00 -6.58 -11.16
CA MET A 222 -2.06 -7.41 -12.37
C MET A 222 -2.40 -6.60 -13.62
N VAL A 223 -3.38 -5.68 -13.54
CA VAL A 223 -3.73 -4.80 -14.67
C VAL A 223 -2.55 -3.95 -15.09
N ARG A 224 -1.83 -3.35 -14.14
CA ARG A 224 -0.64 -2.53 -14.42
C ARG A 224 0.48 -3.35 -15.04
N TYR A 225 0.79 -4.49 -14.48
CA TYR A 225 1.79 -5.41 -14.99
C TYR A 225 1.52 -5.81 -16.44
N GLU A 226 0.28 -6.22 -16.74
CA GLU A 226 -0.12 -6.62 -18.09
C GLU A 226 0.03 -5.49 -19.12
N LEU A 227 -0.39 -4.29 -18.76
CA LEU A 227 -0.27 -3.12 -19.63
C LEU A 227 1.19 -2.71 -19.84
N GLU A 228 1.96 -2.67 -18.76
CA GLU A 228 3.37 -2.27 -18.80
C GLU A 228 4.20 -3.27 -19.64
N LYS A 229 3.98 -4.56 -19.45
CA LYS A 229 4.59 -5.63 -20.25
C LYS A 229 4.33 -5.42 -21.75
N ARG A 230 3.08 -5.22 -22.15
CA ARG A 230 2.69 -5.00 -23.55
C ARG A 230 3.25 -3.71 -24.15
N VAL A 231 3.33 -2.64 -23.37
CA VAL A 231 3.95 -1.38 -23.81
C VAL A 231 5.46 -1.55 -24.01
N MET A 232 6.14 -2.24 -23.10
CA MET A 232 7.59 -2.47 -23.19
C MET A 232 7.98 -3.32 -24.40
N HIS A 233 7.10 -4.25 -24.82
CA HIS A 233 7.30 -5.08 -26.03
C HIS A 233 6.78 -4.42 -27.31
N GLY A 234 6.18 -3.22 -27.23
CA GLY A 234 5.63 -2.53 -28.40
C GLY A 234 4.31 -3.12 -28.94
N GLU A 235 3.68 -4.02 -28.18
CA GLU A 235 2.39 -4.62 -28.51
C GLU A 235 1.21 -3.67 -28.24
N LEU A 236 1.41 -2.71 -27.35
CA LEU A 236 0.44 -1.68 -26.99
C LEU A 236 1.09 -0.30 -27.12
N LYS A 237 0.45 0.57 -27.88
CA LYS A 237 0.88 1.97 -27.99
C LYS A 237 0.42 2.75 -26.77
N VAL A 238 1.25 3.69 -26.31
CA VAL A 238 0.92 4.59 -25.17
C VAL A 238 -0.39 5.34 -25.38
N HIS A 239 -0.69 5.72 -26.63
CA HIS A 239 -1.96 6.37 -27.00
C HIS A 239 -3.20 5.51 -26.69
N ASP A 240 -3.09 4.19 -26.77
CA ASP A 240 -4.22 3.25 -26.60
C ASP A 240 -4.37 2.78 -25.15
N LEU A 241 -3.44 3.18 -24.25
CA LEU A 241 -3.47 2.81 -22.83
C LEU A 241 -4.79 3.11 -22.12
N PRO A 242 -5.45 4.27 -22.29
CA PRO A 242 -6.70 4.54 -21.58
C PRO A 242 -7.83 3.56 -21.95
N ALA A 243 -7.93 3.17 -23.21
CA ALA A 243 -8.95 2.22 -23.67
C ALA A 243 -8.67 0.80 -23.17
N GLU A 244 -7.40 0.37 -23.20
CA GLU A 244 -7.01 -0.94 -22.67
C GLU A 244 -7.13 -1.03 -21.14
N TRP A 245 -6.82 0.07 -20.44
CA TRP A 245 -7.06 0.19 -19.01
C TRP A 245 -8.54 -0.04 -18.67
N ASP A 246 -9.42 0.73 -19.31
CA ASP A 246 -10.87 0.58 -19.10
C ASP A 246 -11.38 -0.85 -19.41
N ARG A 247 -10.83 -1.48 -20.47
CA ARG A 247 -11.17 -2.87 -20.83
C ARG A 247 -10.75 -3.89 -19.77
N LEU A 248 -9.60 -3.71 -19.14
CA LEU A 248 -9.08 -4.66 -18.15
C LEU A 248 -9.73 -4.50 -16.78
N TYR A 249 -10.28 -3.33 -16.47
CA TYR A 249 -11.02 -3.08 -15.22
C TYR A 249 -12.50 -3.53 -15.27
N LYS A 250 -13.04 -3.82 -16.46
CA LYS A 250 -14.40 -4.36 -16.68
C LYS A 250 -14.41 -5.88 -16.67
#